data_5cd4b37503d63c8e0a5f7524462ffe3c
#
_entry.id   5cd4b37503d63c8e0a5f7524462ffe3c
#
_cell.length_a   1.000
_cell.length_b   1.000
_cell.length_c   1.000
_cell.angle_alpha   90.00
_cell.angle_beta   90.00
_cell.angle_gamma   90.00
#
_symmetry.space_group_name_H-M   'P 1'
#
loop_
_entity.id
_entity.type
_entity.pdbx_description
1 polymer ?
#
loop_
_entity_poly.entity_id
_entity_poly.type
_entity_poly.pdbx_seq_one_letter_code
_entity_poly.pdbx_strand_id
1 'polypeptide(L)'
;MGGSKTGGGASALRPQLKGSFKVADTVVGANPDPHASGEDPNRRDFIHIAAAVAAVGAVGGLAWPFIDQMNPAGDTLALASVEFDLTKVTAGQQVTIKWRGKPLFIRNRTGKQIAAAIKDDHADLRDPATDESRHKPGKAEWLILVGTCTHLGCVPTVGGGDYGGWFCPCHGSVYDTSGRIRKGPAPKNLEVPEYAFLSDTKVKVG
;
A
#
# COMPACT_ATOMS: atom_id res chain seq x y z
N MET A 1 50.71 8.40 -50.06
CA MET A 1 50.29 9.81 -50.14
C MET A 1 49.15 9.94 -49.09
N GLY A 2 49.34 10.42 -47.96
CA GLY A 2 49.93 11.71 -47.55
C GLY A 2 48.80 12.50 -46.92
N GLY A 3 48.89 12.86 -45.63
CA GLY A 3 48.06 13.91 -45.11
C GLY A 3 47.70 13.78 -43.63
N SER A 4 48.67 13.93 -42.77
CA SER A 4 48.60 14.41 -41.37
C SER A 4 47.88 15.76 -41.28
N LYS A 5 47.18 15.99 -40.12
CA LYS A 5 47.16 17.21 -39.25
C LYS A 5 46.04 17.09 -38.23
N THR A 6 46.41 16.91 -36.98
CA THR A 6 46.59 17.92 -35.91
C THR A 6 45.34 18.68 -35.48
N GLY A 7 44.93 18.48 -34.24
CA GLY A 7 44.90 19.50 -33.23
C GLY A 7 43.52 20.02 -32.84
N GLY A 8 43.26 20.05 -31.59
CA GLY A 8 42.20 20.88 -31.05
C GLY A 8 41.64 20.34 -29.72
N GLY A 9 42.45 20.46 -28.68
CA GLY A 9 41.93 20.26 -27.29
C GLY A 9 40.97 21.38 -26.96
N ALA A 10 39.74 21.03 -26.60
CA ALA A 10 38.81 21.91 -25.91
C ALA A 10 38.78 21.47 -24.44
N SER A 11 39.60 22.16 -23.65
CA SER A 11 39.58 22.16 -22.21
C SER A 11 38.25 22.79 -21.75
N ALA A 12 37.31 21.96 -21.38
CA ALA A 12 36.08 22.42 -20.73
C ALA A 12 36.43 22.81 -19.29
N LEU A 13 36.46 24.14 -19.05
CA LEU A 13 36.47 24.71 -17.72
C LEU A 13 35.29 24.19 -16.92
N ARG A 14 35.55 23.39 -15.91
CA ARG A 14 34.62 23.13 -14.81
C ARG A 14 34.63 24.39 -13.92
N PRO A 15 33.49 25.03 -13.67
CA PRO A 15 33.41 26.02 -12.62
C PRO A 15 33.57 25.28 -11.27
N GLN A 16 34.68 25.57 -10.61
CA GLN A 16 34.93 25.23 -9.21
C GLN A 16 34.02 26.08 -8.34
N LEU A 17 32.84 25.58 -8.00
CA LEU A 17 32.04 26.16 -6.93
C LEU A 17 32.71 25.80 -5.58
N LYS A 18 33.71 26.58 -5.20
CA LYS A 18 34.21 26.70 -3.84
C LYS A 18 33.18 27.48 -3.01
N GLY A 19 32.03 26.87 -2.74
CA GLY A 19 31.14 27.27 -1.67
C GLY A 19 31.58 26.56 -0.40
N SER A 20 32.51 27.16 0.33
CA SER A 20 32.79 26.76 1.70
C SER A 20 31.57 27.13 2.54
N PHE A 21 30.66 26.21 2.69
CA PHE A 21 29.60 26.30 3.69
C PHE A 21 30.30 26.11 5.04
N LYS A 22 30.69 27.20 5.67
CA LYS A 22 31.04 27.20 7.08
C LYS A 22 29.73 26.96 7.83
N VAL A 23 29.44 25.69 8.12
CA VAL A 23 28.57 25.33 9.24
C VAL A 23 29.22 25.98 10.45
N ALA A 24 28.53 26.94 11.03
CA ALA A 24 28.95 27.51 12.30
C ALA A 24 28.98 26.36 13.31
N ASP A 25 30.19 25.91 13.62
CA ASP A 25 30.47 25.08 14.78
C ASP A 25 30.15 25.91 16.04
N THR A 26 28.87 26.02 16.35
CA THR A 26 28.45 26.33 17.70
C THR A 26 28.34 24.98 18.43
N VAL A 27 29.41 24.22 18.42
CA VAL A 27 29.69 23.30 19.50
C VAL A 27 30.00 24.20 20.68
N VAL A 28 28.98 24.45 21.49
CA VAL A 28 29.21 24.86 22.87
C VAL A 28 30.09 23.76 23.47
N GLY A 29 31.39 23.99 23.43
CA GLY A 29 32.35 23.20 24.13
C GLY A 29 31.99 23.29 25.62
N ALA A 30 31.27 22.32 26.09
CA ALA A 30 31.23 22.00 27.50
C ALA A 30 32.67 21.61 27.85
N ASN A 31 33.48 22.59 28.20
CA ASN A 31 34.73 22.37 28.89
C ASN A 31 34.31 21.64 30.17
N PRO A 32 34.71 20.37 30.40
CA PRO A 32 34.42 19.75 31.67
C PRO A 32 35.27 20.52 32.70
N ASP A 33 34.59 21.36 33.51
CA ASP A 33 35.21 22.01 34.65
C ASP A 33 35.83 20.91 35.51
N PRO A 34 37.18 20.92 35.71
CA PRO A 34 37.85 19.95 36.58
C PRO A 34 37.48 20.09 38.05
N HIS A 35 36.57 20.96 38.38
CA HIS A 35 36.01 21.21 39.71
C HIS A 35 34.54 20.86 39.85
N ALA A 36 34.01 19.97 39.06
CA ALA A 36 32.78 19.28 39.37
C ALA A 36 33.02 18.33 40.55
N SER A 37 33.53 18.86 41.67
CA SER A 37 33.35 18.29 42.97
C SER A 37 31.83 18.13 43.18
N GLY A 38 31.37 16.92 43.47
CA GLY A 38 29.97 16.63 43.76
C GLY A 38 29.49 17.49 44.93
N GLU A 39 29.06 18.71 44.57
CA GLU A 39 28.29 19.53 45.51
C GLU A 39 26.97 18.84 45.70
N ASP A 40 26.62 18.60 46.96
CA ASP A 40 25.32 18.08 47.32
C ASP A 40 24.22 18.93 46.67
N PRO A 41 23.19 18.31 46.06
CA PRO A 41 22.15 19.01 45.33
C PRO A 41 21.49 20.04 46.24
N ASN A 42 21.65 21.30 45.87
CA ASN A 42 21.20 22.41 46.65
C ASN A 42 19.69 22.69 46.33
N ARG A 43 19.03 23.52 47.15
CA ARG A 43 17.60 23.89 46.94
C ARG A 43 17.35 24.47 45.54
N ARG A 44 18.30 25.12 44.95
CA ARG A 44 18.22 25.71 43.61
C ARG A 44 18.21 24.60 42.54
N ASP A 45 19.06 23.59 42.69
CA ASP A 45 19.12 22.46 41.75
C ASP A 45 17.82 21.66 41.81
N PHE A 46 17.29 21.46 43.00
CA PHE A 46 15.98 20.83 43.16
C PHE A 46 14.87 21.58 42.44
N ILE A 47 14.82 22.92 42.54
CA ILE A 47 13.82 23.72 41.81
C ILE A 47 13.99 23.58 40.28
N HIS A 48 15.20 23.62 39.77
CA HIS A 48 15.48 23.45 38.35
C HIS A 48 15.09 22.04 37.83
N ILE A 49 15.43 21.00 38.58
CA ILE A 49 15.06 19.63 38.26
C ILE A 49 13.53 19.47 38.30
N ALA A 50 12.88 19.95 39.34
CA ALA A 50 11.43 19.89 39.48
C ALA A 50 10.72 20.63 38.32
N ALA A 51 11.22 21.82 37.98
CA ALA A 51 10.68 22.60 36.87
C ALA A 51 10.89 21.87 35.51
N ALA A 52 12.06 21.27 35.29
CA ALA A 52 12.36 20.50 34.06
C ALA A 52 11.45 19.27 33.93
N VAL A 53 11.27 18.51 35.03
CA VAL A 53 10.37 17.35 35.07
C VAL A 53 8.92 17.76 34.78
N ALA A 54 8.46 18.86 35.43
CA ALA A 54 7.12 19.40 35.18
C ALA A 54 6.93 19.85 33.73
N ALA A 55 7.94 20.51 33.14
CA ALA A 55 7.89 20.96 31.75
C ALA A 55 7.83 19.76 30.79
N VAL A 56 8.67 18.74 31.00
CA VAL A 56 8.64 17.51 30.18
C VAL A 56 7.29 16.78 30.30
N GLY A 57 6.76 16.69 31.53
CA GLY A 57 5.43 16.12 31.77
C GLY A 57 4.31 16.89 31.07
N ALA A 58 4.35 18.23 31.11
CA ALA A 58 3.38 19.09 30.44
C ALA A 58 3.47 18.93 28.90
N VAL A 59 4.68 18.96 28.33
CA VAL A 59 4.87 18.75 26.90
C VAL A 59 4.41 17.36 26.47
N GLY A 60 4.75 16.31 27.22
CA GLY A 60 4.29 14.93 26.95
C GLY A 60 2.77 14.82 27.03
N GLY A 61 2.16 15.40 28.04
CA GLY A 61 0.70 15.42 28.20
C GLY A 61 -0.03 16.18 27.09
N LEU A 62 0.54 17.29 26.61
CA LEU A 62 0.01 18.03 25.45
C LEU A 62 0.22 17.29 24.13
N ALA A 63 1.34 16.59 23.96
CA ALA A 63 1.65 15.85 22.74
C ALA A 63 0.83 14.57 22.62
N TRP A 64 0.47 13.93 23.74
CA TRP A 64 -0.24 12.65 23.74
C TRP A 64 -1.54 12.62 22.93
N PRO A 65 -2.47 13.59 23.06
CA PRO A 65 -3.70 13.59 22.26
C PRO A 65 -3.44 13.62 20.75
N PHE A 66 -2.39 14.32 20.31
CA PHE A 66 -2.04 14.38 18.88
C PHE A 66 -1.50 13.05 18.38
N ILE A 67 -0.78 12.31 19.21
CA ILE A 67 -0.32 10.96 18.88
C ILE A 67 -1.52 9.99 18.88
N ASP A 68 -2.38 10.08 19.88
CA ASP A 68 -3.55 9.21 20.03
C ASP A 68 -4.58 9.39 18.90
N GLN A 69 -4.72 10.60 18.34
CA GLN A 69 -5.55 10.86 17.16
C GLN A 69 -5.08 10.13 15.90
N MET A 70 -3.83 9.67 15.85
CA MET A 70 -3.31 8.88 14.72
C MET A 70 -3.74 7.41 14.80
N ASN A 71 -4.27 6.97 15.93
CA ASN A 71 -4.82 5.62 16.07
C ASN A 71 -6.11 5.48 15.24
N PRO A 72 -6.32 4.31 14.59
CA PRO A 72 -7.57 4.05 13.88
C PRO A 72 -8.76 4.17 14.84
N ALA A 73 -9.82 4.87 14.39
CA ALA A 73 -11.06 4.96 15.16
C ALA A 73 -11.69 3.57 15.37
N GLY A 74 -12.37 3.37 16.49
CA GLY A 74 -12.96 2.08 16.86
C GLY A 74 -13.96 1.53 15.84
N ASP A 75 -14.68 2.41 15.13
CA ASP A 75 -15.58 2.06 14.04
C ASP A 75 -14.82 1.52 12.80
N THR A 76 -13.64 2.06 12.48
CA THR A 76 -12.80 1.53 11.39
C THR A 76 -12.23 0.15 11.74
N LEU A 77 -11.91 -0.10 13.01
CA LEU A 77 -11.49 -1.41 13.49
C LEU A 77 -12.65 -2.42 13.45
N ALA A 78 -13.85 -2.02 13.82
CA ALA A 78 -15.05 -2.85 13.75
C ALA A 78 -15.41 -3.25 12.31
N LEU A 79 -15.10 -2.39 11.33
CA LEU A 79 -15.28 -2.66 9.89
C LEU A 79 -14.07 -3.33 9.23
N ALA A 80 -13.05 -3.72 10.02
CA ALA A 80 -11.83 -4.33 9.50
C ALA A 80 -12.10 -5.69 8.86
N SER A 81 -13.09 -6.45 9.32
CA SER A 81 -13.49 -7.72 8.75
C SER A 81 -14.99 -7.75 8.43
N VAL A 82 -15.37 -8.53 7.42
CA VAL A 82 -16.75 -8.76 7.03
C VAL A 82 -16.97 -10.25 6.79
N GLU A 83 -18.07 -10.79 7.32
CA GLU A 83 -18.52 -12.15 7.03
C GLU A 83 -19.63 -12.13 5.99
N PHE A 84 -19.59 -13.07 5.05
CA PHE A 84 -20.56 -13.18 4.00
C PHE A 84 -21.04 -14.64 3.82
N ASP A 85 -22.35 -14.80 3.63
CA ASP A 85 -23.00 -16.07 3.37
C ASP A 85 -23.04 -16.34 1.86
N LEU A 86 -22.27 -17.36 1.45
CA LEU A 86 -22.08 -17.73 0.05
C LEU A 86 -23.32 -18.39 -0.56
N THR A 87 -24.27 -18.89 0.24
CA THR A 87 -25.53 -19.50 -0.25
C THR A 87 -26.38 -18.52 -1.04
N LYS A 88 -26.14 -17.22 -0.83
CA LYS A 88 -26.85 -16.13 -1.53
C LYS A 88 -26.35 -15.88 -2.96
N VAL A 89 -25.28 -16.58 -3.39
CA VAL A 89 -24.66 -16.36 -4.71
C VAL A 89 -24.70 -17.63 -5.51
N THR A 90 -25.55 -17.67 -6.53
CA THR A 90 -25.63 -18.82 -7.43
C THR A 90 -24.51 -18.84 -8.45
N ALA A 91 -24.26 -20.01 -9.07
CA ALA A 91 -23.21 -20.16 -10.07
C ALA A 91 -23.34 -19.17 -11.21
N GLY A 92 -22.25 -18.49 -11.55
CA GLY A 92 -22.19 -17.44 -12.56
C GLY A 92 -22.55 -16.03 -12.06
N GLN A 93 -23.09 -15.91 -10.84
CA GLN A 93 -23.46 -14.62 -10.24
C GLN A 93 -22.31 -13.98 -9.46
N GLN A 94 -22.44 -12.68 -9.26
CA GLN A 94 -21.57 -11.86 -8.42
C GLN A 94 -22.42 -11.01 -7.49
N VAL A 95 -21.98 -10.91 -6.24
CA VAL A 95 -22.47 -9.93 -5.27
C VAL A 95 -21.35 -8.95 -4.96
N THR A 96 -21.72 -7.69 -4.80
CA THR A 96 -20.79 -6.64 -4.36
C THR A 96 -21.18 -6.18 -2.98
N ILE A 97 -20.25 -6.27 -2.04
CA ILE A 97 -20.41 -5.77 -0.68
C ILE A 97 -19.38 -4.68 -0.40
N LYS A 98 -19.54 -3.94 0.67
CA LYS A 98 -18.59 -2.91 1.08
C LYS A 98 -17.65 -3.46 2.16
N TRP A 99 -16.36 -3.33 1.94
CA TRP A 99 -15.31 -3.71 2.90
C TRP A 99 -14.23 -2.62 2.96
N ARG A 100 -13.93 -2.11 4.15
CA ARG A 100 -12.96 -1.01 4.37
C ARG A 100 -13.17 0.18 3.43
N GLY A 101 -14.43 0.54 3.17
CA GLY A 101 -14.78 1.63 2.26
C GLY A 101 -14.68 1.32 0.76
N LYS A 102 -14.16 0.16 0.37
CA LYS A 102 -14.03 -0.28 -1.03
C LYS A 102 -15.10 -1.31 -1.40
N PRO A 103 -15.51 -1.41 -2.66
CA PRO A 103 -16.35 -2.50 -3.12
C PRO A 103 -15.54 -3.81 -3.10
N LEU A 104 -16.16 -4.86 -2.62
CA LEU A 104 -15.63 -6.23 -2.62
C LEU A 104 -16.55 -7.08 -3.51
N PHE A 105 -15.96 -7.70 -4.51
CA PHE A 105 -16.64 -8.63 -5.41
C PHE A 105 -16.53 -10.05 -4.86
N ILE A 106 -17.66 -10.71 -4.69
CA ILE A 106 -17.76 -12.14 -4.36
C ILE A 106 -18.46 -12.78 -5.55
N ARG A 107 -17.71 -13.56 -6.33
CA ARG A 107 -18.21 -14.21 -7.55
C ARG A 107 -18.14 -15.71 -7.42
N ASN A 108 -19.27 -16.37 -7.74
CA ASN A 108 -19.34 -17.81 -7.92
C ASN A 108 -19.13 -18.13 -9.39
N ARG A 109 -17.93 -18.63 -9.74
CA ARG A 109 -17.56 -18.91 -11.13
C ARG A 109 -18.14 -20.21 -11.62
N THR A 110 -18.60 -20.25 -12.86
CA THR A 110 -18.98 -21.49 -13.54
C THR A 110 -17.73 -22.27 -13.98
N GLY A 111 -17.85 -23.58 -14.16
CA GLY A 111 -16.75 -24.41 -14.68
C GLY A 111 -16.17 -23.90 -16.00
N LYS A 112 -17.02 -23.31 -16.87
CA LYS A 112 -16.58 -22.69 -18.14
C LYS A 112 -15.68 -21.47 -17.90
N GLN A 113 -16.00 -20.66 -16.89
CA GLN A 113 -15.19 -19.48 -16.54
C GLN A 113 -13.85 -19.87 -15.93
N ILE A 114 -13.83 -20.93 -15.09
CA ILE A 114 -12.62 -21.48 -14.51
C ILE A 114 -11.71 -22.05 -15.61
N ALA A 115 -12.27 -22.86 -16.53
CA ALA A 115 -11.50 -23.42 -17.64
C ALA A 115 -10.92 -22.33 -18.55
N ALA A 116 -11.66 -21.25 -18.80
CA ALA A 116 -11.15 -20.11 -19.58
C ALA A 116 -10.01 -19.41 -18.83
N ALA A 117 -10.12 -19.23 -17.51
CA ALA A 117 -9.09 -18.62 -16.70
C ALA A 117 -7.79 -19.44 -16.70
N ILE A 118 -7.88 -20.74 -16.52
CA ILE A 118 -6.72 -21.66 -16.56
C ILE A 118 -6.05 -21.65 -17.96
N LYS A 119 -6.85 -21.65 -19.03
CA LYS A 119 -6.32 -21.53 -20.39
C LYS A 119 -5.51 -20.25 -20.58
N ASP A 120 -5.95 -19.16 -19.96
CA ASP A 120 -5.31 -17.86 -20.07
C ASP A 120 -4.08 -17.70 -19.14
N ASP A 121 -3.70 -18.72 -18.37
CA ASP A 121 -2.48 -18.69 -17.53
C ASP A 121 -1.20 -18.58 -18.36
N HIS A 122 -1.25 -19.05 -19.62
CA HIS A 122 -0.14 -18.96 -20.57
C HIS A 122 -0.24 -17.76 -21.52
N ALA A 123 -1.22 -16.89 -21.33
CA ALA A 123 -1.35 -15.69 -22.13
C ALA A 123 -0.28 -14.65 -21.75
N ASP A 124 0.00 -13.73 -22.68
CA ASP A 124 0.84 -12.57 -22.40
C ASP A 124 0.07 -11.62 -21.45
N LEU A 125 0.39 -11.70 -20.17
CA LEU A 125 -0.24 -10.93 -19.10
C LEU A 125 0.68 -9.80 -18.67
N ARG A 126 0.15 -8.59 -18.57
CA ARG A 126 0.89 -7.42 -18.06
C ARG A 126 1.35 -7.60 -16.61
N ASP A 127 0.52 -8.25 -15.79
CA ASP A 127 0.79 -8.60 -14.40
C ASP A 127 0.57 -10.12 -14.28
N PRO A 128 1.64 -10.94 -14.51
CA PRO A 128 1.53 -12.38 -14.58
C PRO A 128 1.05 -12.99 -13.26
N ALA A 129 -0.01 -13.78 -13.33
CA ALA A 129 -0.54 -14.55 -12.22
C ALA A 129 -1.31 -15.76 -12.76
N THR A 130 -1.14 -16.92 -12.12
CA THR A 130 -1.94 -18.09 -12.43
C THR A 130 -3.34 -17.98 -11.82
N ASP A 131 -4.33 -18.65 -12.39
CA ASP A 131 -5.67 -18.69 -11.81
C ASP A 131 -5.65 -19.25 -10.38
N GLU A 132 -4.84 -20.28 -10.14
CA GLU A 132 -4.69 -20.90 -8.82
C GLU A 132 -4.21 -19.91 -7.75
N SER A 133 -3.35 -18.95 -8.11
CA SER A 133 -2.88 -17.91 -7.18
C SER A 133 -3.95 -16.88 -6.79
N ARG A 134 -5.09 -16.88 -7.48
CA ARG A 134 -6.14 -15.88 -7.33
C ARG A 134 -7.30 -16.32 -6.42
N HIS A 135 -7.31 -17.59 -6.00
CA HIS A 135 -8.33 -18.15 -5.12
C HIS A 135 -7.72 -19.07 -4.06
N LYS A 136 -8.50 -19.50 -3.07
CA LYS A 136 -8.02 -20.48 -2.09
C LYS A 136 -8.03 -21.88 -2.68
N PRO A 137 -7.07 -22.75 -2.29
CA PRO A 137 -7.01 -24.13 -2.75
C PRO A 137 -8.33 -24.87 -2.52
N GLY A 138 -8.78 -25.64 -3.51
CA GLY A 138 -10.01 -26.41 -3.46
C GLY A 138 -11.30 -25.61 -3.54
N LYS A 139 -11.24 -24.30 -3.79
CA LYS A 139 -12.39 -23.39 -3.89
C LYS A 139 -12.31 -22.52 -5.14
N ALA A 140 -11.99 -23.15 -6.29
CA ALA A 140 -11.81 -22.47 -7.57
C ALA A 140 -13.09 -21.74 -8.04
N GLU A 141 -14.25 -22.18 -7.61
CA GLU A 141 -15.53 -21.56 -7.91
C GLU A 141 -15.68 -20.17 -7.26
N TRP A 142 -14.99 -19.94 -6.12
CA TRP A 142 -15.11 -18.69 -5.38
C TRP A 142 -13.95 -17.76 -5.65
N LEU A 143 -14.26 -16.65 -6.33
CA LEU A 143 -13.30 -15.58 -6.59
C LEU A 143 -13.71 -14.33 -5.81
N ILE A 144 -12.82 -13.90 -4.91
CA ILE A 144 -13.04 -12.75 -4.04
C ILE A 144 -11.98 -11.69 -4.37
N LEU A 145 -12.43 -10.52 -4.82
CA LEU A 145 -11.57 -9.45 -5.32
C LEU A 145 -12.02 -8.10 -4.77
N VAL A 146 -11.06 -7.22 -4.55
CA VAL A 146 -11.35 -5.80 -4.35
C VAL A 146 -11.78 -5.20 -5.67
N GLY A 147 -13.03 -4.74 -5.75
CA GLY A 147 -13.67 -4.21 -6.97
C GLY A 147 -13.23 -2.80 -7.32
N THR A 148 -11.94 -2.52 -7.21
CA THR A 148 -11.36 -1.21 -7.48
C THR A 148 -10.34 -1.31 -8.59
N CYS A 149 -10.59 -0.62 -9.71
CA CYS A 149 -9.67 -0.58 -10.85
C CYS A 149 -8.31 -0.01 -10.43
N THR A 150 -7.24 -0.74 -10.76
CA THR A 150 -5.87 -0.38 -10.39
C THR A 150 -5.30 0.81 -11.15
N HIS A 151 -6.06 1.36 -12.13
CA HIS A 151 -5.68 2.60 -12.81
C HIS A 151 -5.89 3.83 -11.90
N LEU A 152 -7.13 4.20 -11.61
CA LEU A 152 -7.51 5.38 -10.83
C LEU A 152 -8.70 5.13 -9.88
N GLY A 153 -8.95 3.89 -9.48
CA GLY A 153 -9.92 3.59 -8.42
C GLY A 153 -11.38 3.47 -8.83
N CYS A 154 -11.73 3.53 -10.13
CA CYS A 154 -13.12 3.30 -10.58
C CYS A 154 -13.58 1.87 -10.28
N VAL A 155 -14.88 1.66 -10.17
CA VAL A 155 -15.48 0.33 -9.95
C VAL A 155 -15.77 -0.32 -11.31
N PRO A 156 -15.10 -1.44 -11.66
CA PRO A 156 -15.38 -2.16 -12.90
C PRO A 156 -16.74 -2.86 -12.84
N THR A 157 -17.38 -2.96 -13.99
CA THR A 157 -18.65 -3.69 -14.17
C THR A 157 -18.39 -5.13 -14.62
N VAL A 158 -19.18 -6.07 -14.10
CA VAL A 158 -19.08 -7.49 -14.46
C VAL A 158 -19.65 -7.73 -15.85
N GLY A 159 -19.05 -8.69 -16.58
CA GLY A 159 -19.56 -9.16 -17.90
C GLY A 159 -19.24 -8.24 -19.06
N GLY A 160 -18.47 -7.17 -18.85
CA GLY A 160 -18.03 -6.28 -19.90
C GLY A 160 -16.64 -6.68 -20.48
N GLY A 161 -16.40 -6.31 -21.73
CA GLY A 161 -15.14 -6.56 -22.43
C GLY A 161 -15.00 -7.97 -23.00
N ASP A 162 -13.90 -8.20 -23.73
CA ASP A 162 -13.70 -9.39 -24.57
C ASP A 162 -13.32 -10.65 -23.78
N TYR A 163 -13.04 -10.55 -22.49
CA TYR A 163 -12.48 -11.65 -21.67
C TYR A 163 -13.45 -12.20 -20.62
N GLY A 164 -14.72 -11.80 -20.62
CA GLY A 164 -15.78 -12.34 -19.78
C GLY A 164 -15.67 -12.05 -18.28
N GLY A 165 -14.71 -11.19 -17.88
CA GLY A 165 -14.50 -10.77 -16.51
C GLY A 165 -15.13 -9.41 -16.19
N TRP A 166 -14.32 -8.37 -16.09
CA TRP A 166 -14.77 -7.01 -15.73
C TRP A 166 -14.26 -5.96 -16.72
N PHE A 167 -15.08 -4.97 -16.91
CA PHE A 167 -14.76 -3.78 -17.71
C PHE A 167 -14.84 -2.52 -16.86
N CYS A 168 -13.79 -1.71 -16.89
CA CYS A 168 -13.78 -0.42 -16.24
C CYS A 168 -14.17 0.67 -17.24
N PRO A 169 -15.36 1.29 -17.10
CA PRO A 169 -15.86 2.24 -18.10
C PRO A 169 -15.12 3.57 -18.11
N CYS A 170 -14.37 3.88 -17.05
CA CYS A 170 -13.67 5.17 -16.94
C CYS A 170 -12.60 5.36 -18.03
N HIS A 171 -11.77 4.34 -18.28
CA HIS A 171 -10.65 4.44 -19.24
C HIS A 171 -10.44 3.12 -20.03
N GLY A 172 -11.42 2.22 -20.03
CA GLY A 172 -11.41 1.04 -20.88
C GLY A 172 -10.48 -0.09 -20.40
N SER A 173 -10.15 -0.17 -19.11
CA SER A 173 -9.42 -1.34 -18.59
C SER A 173 -10.33 -2.57 -18.60
N VAL A 174 -9.82 -3.71 -19.14
CA VAL A 174 -10.54 -4.97 -19.25
C VAL A 174 -9.79 -6.04 -18.45
N TYR A 175 -10.53 -6.73 -17.60
CA TYR A 175 -10.02 -7.84 -16.78
C TYR A 175 -10.67 -9.15 -17.21
N ASP A 176 -9.97 -10.26 -17.08
CA ASP A 176 -10.48 -11.60 -17.36
C ASP A 176 -11.30 -12.17 -16.19
N THR A 177 -11.70 -13.44 -16.33
CA THR A 177 -12.52 -14.16 -15.32
C THR A 177 -11.81 -14.45 -14.02
N SER A 178 -10.48 -14.23 -13.93
CA SER A 178 -9.67 -14.27 -12.70
C SER A 178 -9.35 -12.87 -12.16
N GLY A 179 -9.85 -11.81 -12.79
CA GLY A 179 -9.54 -10.43 -12.41
C GLY A 179 -8.15 -9.97 -12.82
N ARG A 180 -7.51 -10.63 -13.81
CA ARG A 180 -6.22 -10.22 -14.36
C ARG A 180 -6.40 -9.19 -15.44
N ILE A 181 -5.54 -8.18 -15.47
CA ILE A 181 -5.59 -7.13 -16.48
C ILE A 181 -5.19 -7.65 -17.85
N ARG A 182 -6.04 -7.42 -18.85
CA ARG A 182 -5.83 -7.84 -20.25
C ARG A 182 -5.64 -6.66 -21.20
N LYS A 183 -6.38 -5.60 -21.01
CA LYS A 183 -6.32 -4.38 -21.86
C LYS A 183 -6.53 -3.13 -21.03
N GLY A 184 -6.07 -2.01 -21.58
CA GLY A 184 -6.31 -0.68 -21.02
C GLY A 184 -5.19 -0.19 -20.11
N PRO A 185 -5.36 0.97 -19.46
CA PRO A 185 -4.29 1.65 -18.73
C PRO A 185 -3.98 1.08 -17.35
N ALA A 186 -4.82 0.20 -16.78
CA ALA A 186 -4.57 -0.38 -15.47
C ALA A 186 -3.25 -1.16 -15.44
N PRO A 187 -2.35 -0.90 -14.46
CA PRO A 187 -1.03 -1.53 -14.41
C PRO A 187 -1.05 -2.94 -13.81
N LYS A 188 -2.02 -3.24 -12.95
CA LYS A 188 -2.07 -4.48 -12.15
C LYS A 188 -3.43 -5.16 -12.21
N ASN A 189 -3.44 -6.42 -11.80
CA ASN A 189 -4.63 -7.21 -11.58
C ASN A 189 -5.52 -6.59 -10.48
N LEU A 190 -6.80 -6.94 -10.43
CA LEU A 190 -7.65 -6.63 -9.28
C LEU A 190 -7.05 -7.33 -8.05
N GLU A 191 -7.05 -6.63 -6.92
CA GLU A 191 -6.46 -7.12 -5.67
C GLU A 191 -7.27 -8.29 -5.10
N VAL A 192 -6.57 -9.34 -4.67
CA VAL A 192 -7.14 -10.41 -3.86
C VAL A 192 -6.93 -10.03 -2.39
N PRO A 193 -7.98 -9.78 -1.62
CA PRO A 193 -7.83 -9.45 -0.20
C PRO A 193 -7.44 -10.68 0.61
N GLU A 194 -7.00 -10.47 1.84
CA GLU A 194 -6.91 -11.57 2.79
C GLU A 194 -8.30 -12.05 3.19
N TYR A 195 -8.56 -13.35 3.03
CA TYR A 195 -9.82 -13.97 3.42
C TYR A 195 -9.64 -15.44 3.81
N ALA A 196 -10.58 -15.94 4.58
CA ALA A 196 -10.64 -17.35 4.96
C ALA A 196 -12.08 -17.87 4.89
N PHE A 197 -12.25 -19.13 4.50
CA PHE A 197 -13.54 -19.80 4.62
C PHE A 197 -13.72 -20.28 6.07
N LEU A 198 -14.80 -19.83 6.70
CA LEU A 198 -15.18 -20.30 8.06
C LEU A 198 -15.93 -21.63 7.98
N SER A 199 -16.63 -21.86 6.87
CA SER A 199 -17.32 -23.09 6.52
C SER A 199 -17.49 -23.16 5.00
N ASP A 200 -18.11 -24.21 4.49
CA ASP A 200 -18.43 -24.32 3.06
C ASP A 200 -19.39 -23.23 2.57
N THR A 201 -20.14 -22.62 3.48
CA THR A 201 -21.14 -21.60 3.17
C THR A 201 -20.79 -20.21 3.65
N LYS A 202 -19.70 -20.03 4.38
CA LYS A 202 -19.33 -18.71 4.94
C LYS A 202 -17.87 -18.37 4.69
N VAL A 203 -17.65 -17.13 4.29
CA VAL A 203 -16.33 -16.54 4.12
C VAL A 203 -16.19 -15.30 4.99
N LYS A 204 -15.01 -15.13 5.56
CA LYS A 204 -14.58 -13.93 6.29
C LYS A 204 -13.47 -13.27 5.51
N VAL A 205 -13.58 -11.96 5.31
CA VAL A 205 -12.59 -11.11 4.65
C VAL A 205 -12.07 -10.10 5.65
N GLY A 206 -10.74 -10.05 5.80
CA GLY A 206 -10.03 -9.22 6.77
C GLY A 206 -9.73 -9.86 8.10
#